data_b58a2afecc9b6225320478cc7be1de66
#
_entry.id   b58a2afecc9b6225320478cc7be1de66
#
_cell.length_a   1.000
_cell.length_b   1.000
_cell.length_c   1.000
_cell.angle_alpha   90.00
_cell.angle_beta   90.00
_cell.angle_gamma   90.00
#
_symmetry.space_group_name_H-M   'P 1'
#
loop_
_entity.id
_entity.type
_entity.pdbx_description
1 polymer ?
#
loop_
_entity_poly.entity_id
_entity_poly.type
_entity_poly.pdbx_seq_one_letter_code
_entity_poly.pdbx_strand_id
1 'polypeptide(L)'
;MVTKTSSGVDLAEIGIFSELSKRELKAVSRLMTELTIKEGATLTRQGEPGREFMIISSGTAKVEIDGQTVAHLAPGEFLGELAVISGTPRTATVTATSPMIIEILNRREFMALLD
;
A
#
# COMPACT_ATOMS: atom_id res chain seq x y z
N MET A 1 -22.40 0.41 5.34
CA MET A 1 -21.27 -0.39 5.80
C MET A 1 -19.99 0.12 5.19
N VAL A 2 -19.03 0.46 6.01
CA VAL A 2 -17.82 1.11 5.52
C VAL A 2 -16.67 0.11 5.47
N THR A 3 -16.23 -0.23 4.25
CA THR A 3 -15.00 -0.95 4.00
C THR A 3 -13.96 -0.02 3.35
N LYS A 4 -14.31 1.26 3.23
CA LYS A 4 -13.44 2.26 2.62
C LYS A 4 -12.53 2.91 3.64
N THR A 5 -11.33 3.26 3.19
CA THR A 5 -10.40 4.06 3.98
C THR A 5 -10.87 5.51 4.05
N SER A 6 -10.19 6.34 4.86
CA SER A 6 -10.54 7.77 4.98
C SER A 6 -10.44 8.51 3.66
N SER A 7 -9.57 8.06 2.75
CA SER A 7 -9.41 8.67 1.42
C SER A 7 -10.26 8.00 0.34
N GLY A 8 -11.14 7.04 0.71
CA GLY A 8 -12.15 6.50 -0.20
C GLY A 8 -11.82 5.19 -0.90
N VAL A 9 -10.71 4.52 -0.53
CA VAL A 9 -10.35 3.23 -1.11
C VAL A 9 -11.18 2.12 -0.50
N ASP A 10 -11.81 1.27 -1.33
CA ASP A 10 -12.58 0.14 -0.85
C ASP A 10 -11.65 -1.06 -0.62
N LEU A 11 -11.40 -1.38 0.65
CA LEU A 11 -10.49 -2.45 1.03
C LEU A 11 -10.96 -3.83 0.59
N ALA A 12 -12.28 -4.03 0.45
CA ALA A 12 -12.80 -5.33 0.04
C ALA A 12 -12.37 -5.73 -1.37
N GLU A 13 -12.01 -4.75 -2.21
CA GLU A 13 -11.58 -5.00 -3.58
C GLU A 13 -10.10 -5.34 -3.70
N ILE A 14 -9.35 -5.26 -2.60
CA ILE A 14 -7.92 -5.55 -2.62
C ILE A 14 -7.71 -7.01 -2.23
N GLY A 15 -6.98 -7.76 -3.07
CA GLY A 15 -6.84 -9.21 -2.94
C GLY A 15 -6.44 -9.70 -1.56
N ILE A 16 -5.45 -9.06 -0.94
CA ILE A 16 -4.98 -9.46 0.39
C ILE A 16 -6.08 -9.35 1.47
N PHE A 17 -7.08 -8.49 1.25
CA PHE A 17 -8.17 -8.27 2.20
C PHE A 17 -9.48 -8.94 1.78
N SER A 18 -9.54 -9.58 0.62
CA SER A 18 -10.78 -10.11 0.07
C SER A 18 -11.42 -11.22 0.93
N GLU A 19 -10.62 -11.92 1.72
CA GLU A 19 -11.10 -12.99 2.59
C GLU A 19 -11.50 -12.49 3.99
N LEU A 20 -11.31 -11.22 4.28
CA LEU A 20 -11.62 -10.67 5.59
C LEU A 20 -13.11 -10.36 5.73
N SER A 21 -13.63 -10.53 6.93
CA SER A 21 -14.99 -10.14 7.26
C SER A 21 -15.12 -8.61 7.26
N LYS A 22 -16.37 -8.14 7.25
CA LYS A 22 -16.63 -6.68 7.33
C LYS A 22 -16.08 -6.08 8.61
N ARG A 23 -16.13 -6.81 9.72
CA ARG A 23 -15.56 -6.36 10.99
C ARG A 23 -14.05 -6.22 10.88
N GLU A 24 -13.38 -7.21 10.28
CA GLU A 24 -11.94 -7.17 10.10
C GLU A 24 -11.51 -6.05 9.15
N LEU A 25 -12.24 -5.86 8.05
CA LEU A 25 -11.97 -4.76 7.12
C LEU A 25 -12.10 -3.40 7.78
N LYS A 26 -13.09 -3.25 8.65
CA LYS A 26 -13.27 -2.00 9.40
C LYS A 26 -12.11 -1.76 10.35
N ALA A 27 -11.61 -2.81 11.00
CA ALA A 27 -10.45 -2.71 11.88
C ALA A 27 -9.19 -2.32 11.08
N VAL A 28 -8.99 -2.91 9.90
CA VAL A 28 -7.88 -2.55 9.01
C VAL A 28 -7.95 -1.08 8.64
N SER A 29 -9.13 -0.59 8.24
CA SER A 29 -9.27 0.80 7.82
C SER A 29 -8.92 1.79 8.93
N ARG A 30 -9.19 1.42 10.19
CA ARG A 30 -8.86 2.26 11.34
C ARG A 30 -7.37 2.32 11.64
N LEU A 31 -6.63 1.28 11.25
CA LEU A 31 -5.19 1.22 11.48
C LEU A 31 -4.39 1.92 10.37
N MET A 32 -5.03 2.19 9.25
CA MET A 32 -4.34 2.83 8.13
C MET A 32 -4.04 4.29 8.42
N THR A 33 -2.86 4.72 7.99
CA THR A 33 -2.41 6.11 8.12
C THR A 33 -2.39 6.75 6.75
N GLU A 34 -3.08 7.88 6.60
CA GLU A 34 -3.07 8.64 5.36
C GLU A 34 -1.85 9.55 5.31
N LEU A 35 -1.12 9.52 4.20
CA LEU A 35 0.04 10.38 3.98
C LEU A 35 -0.05 11.09 2.64
N THR A 36 0.39 12.36 2.63
CA THR A 36 0.56 13.13 1.42
C THR A 36 2.00 13.00 0.96
N ILE A 37 2.20 12.65 -0.31
CA ILE A 37 3.50 12.37 -0.90
C ILE A 37 3.77 13.40 -1.99
N LYS A 38 4.97 13.97 -1.98
CA LYS A 38 5.37 14.92 -3.02
C LYS A 38 5.81 14.20 -4.28
N GLU A 39 5.57 14.81 -5.42
CA GLU A 39 6.12 14.32 -6.69
C GLU A 39 7.64 14.16 -6.57
N GLY A 40 8.16 13.06 -7.07
CA GLY A 40 9.58 12.72 -7.01
C GLY A 40 10.00 11.98 -5.75
N ALA A 41 9.14 11.89 -4.73
CA ALA A 41 9.47 11.16 -3.51
C ALA A 41 9.48 9.66 -3.76
N THR A 42 10.39 8.96 -3.08
CA THR A 42 10.50 7.50 -3.17
C THR A 42 9.63 6.85 -2.11
N LEU A 43 8.73 5.97 -2.55
CA LEU A 43 7.85 5.21 -1.65
C LEU A 43 8.53 3.94 -1.14
N THR A 44 9.21 3.23 -2.04
CA THR A 44 9.96 2.02 -1.70
C THR A 44 11.26 2.02 -2.48
N ARG A 45 12.29 1.33 -1.94
CA ARG A 45 13.57 1.13 -2.63
C ARG A 45 13.83 -0.36 -2.79
N GLN A 46 14.16 -0.75 -4.02
CA GLN A 46 14.49 -2.14 -4.32
C GLN A 46 15.59 -2.64 -3.39
N GLY A 47 15.40 -3.83 -2.83
CA GLY A 47 16.37 -4.46 -1.96
C GLY A 47 16.33 -4.05 -0.51
N GLU A 48 15.66 -2.95 -0.18
CA GLU A 48 15.54 -2.52 1.22
C GLU A 48 14.44 -3.29 1.94
N PRO A 49 14.55 -3.44 3.26
CA PRO A 49 13.49 -4.08 4.04
C PRO A 49 12.17 -3.32 3.86
N GLY A 50 11.08 -4.05 3.65
CA GLY A 50 9.76 -3.46 3.53
C GLY A 50 8.83 -4.05 4.56
N ARG A 51 8.14 -3.20 5.33
CA ARG A 51 7.23 -3.62 6.37
C ARG A 51 5.87 -2.96 6.25
N GLU A 52 5.62 -2.33 5.12
CA GLU A 52 4.42 -1.55 4.94
C GLU A 52 3.68 -1.97 3.70
N PHE A 53 2.37 -2.01 3.83
CA PHE A 53 1.43 -2.16 2.73
C PHE A 53 0.90 -0.78 2.43
N MET A 54 0.89 -0.39 1.16
CA MET A 54 0.47 0.95 0.75
C MET A 54 -0.61 0.86 -0.32
N ILE A 55 -1.63 1.70 -0.19
CA ILE A 55 -2.69 1.82 -1.19
C ILE A 55 -2.65 3.22 -1.75
N ILE A 56 -2.74 3.35 -3.07
CA ILE A 56 -2.77 4.66 -3.71
C ILE A 56 -4.22 5.15 -3.74
N SER A 57 -4.46 6.28 -3.08
CA SER A 57 -5.77 6.93 -3.07
C SER A 57 -5.88 7.94 -4.19
N SER A 58 -4.81 8.69 -4.45
CA SER A 58 -4.75 9.64 -5.56
C SER A 58 -3.33 9.79 -6.04
N GLY A 59 -3.15 10.26 -7.27
CA GLY A 59 -1.85 10.44 -7.88
C GLY A 59 -1.33 9.18 -8.56
N THR A 60 -0.10 9.28 -9.07
CA THR A 60 0.52 8.19 -9.85
C THR A 60 1.96 7.99 -9.41
N ALA A 61 2.48 6.78 -9.67
CA ALA A 61 3.85 6.43 -9.37
C ALA A 61 4.40 5.51 -10.46
N LYS A 62 5.73 5.49 -10.60
CA LYS A 62 6.40 4.54 -11.51
C LYS A 62 7.09 3.47 -10.68
N VAL A 63 7.14 2.27 -11.24
CA VAL A 63 7.80 1.12 -10.65
C VAL A 63 9.04 0.79 -11.46
N GLU A 64 10.20 0.73 -10.81
CA GLU A 64 11.47 0.43 -11.46
C GLU A 64 12.12 -0.79 -10.83
N ILE A 65 12.65 -1.67 -11.67
CA ILE A 65 13.46 -2.81 -11.26
C ILE A 65 14.76 -2.72 -12.01
N ASP A 66 15.87 -2.76 -11.28
CA ASP A 66 17.22 -2.63 -11.84
C ASP A 66 17.37 -1.38 -12.74
N GLY A 67 16.74 -0.28 -12.31
CA GLY A 67 16.81 0.99 -12.99
C GLY A 67 15.90 1.15 -14.19
N GLN A 68 15.10 0.14 -14.51
CA GLN A 68 14.19 0.20 -15.67
C GLN A 68 12.75 0.29 -15.21
N THR A 69 11.98 1.20 -15.81
CA THR A 69 10.56 1.33 -15.53
C THR A 69 9.81 0.13 -16.10
N VAL A 70 9.14 -0.62 -15.23
CA VAL A 70 8.40 -1.82 -15.64
C VAL A 70 6.89 -1.65 -15.50
N ALA A 71 6.43 -0.64 -14.78
CA ALA A 71 5.00 -0.43 -14.58
C ALA A 71 4.72 0.97 -14.04
N HIS A 72 3.46 1.37 -14.09
CA HIS A 72 2.96 2.58 -13.45
C HIS A 72 1.80 2.21 -12.54
N LEU A 73 1.68 2.88 -11.42
CA LEU A 73 0.60 2.67 -10.47
C LEU A 73 -0.34 3.85 -10.46
N ALA A 74 -1.62 3.58 -10.30
CA ALA A 74 -2.70 4.55 -10.35
C ALA A 74 -3.61 4.37 -9.13
N PRO A 75 -4.56 5.29 -8.89
CA PRO A 75 -5.47 5.17 -7.75
C PRO A 75 -6.19 3.82 -7.71
N GLY A 76 -6.31 3.25 -6.51
CA GLY A 76 -6.91 1.95 -6.28
C GLY A 76 -5.91 0.81 -6.30
N GLU A 77 -4.70 1.03 -6.82
CA GLU A 77 -3.66 0.02 -6.81
C GLU A 77 -2.88 0.04 -5.50
N PHE A 78 -2.18 -1.03 -5.23
CA PHE A 78 -1.47 -1.20 -3.97
C PHE A 78 -0.08 -1.79 -4.21
N LEU A 79 0.77 -1.70 -3.18
CA LEU A 79 2.12 -2.25 -3.22
C LEU A 79 2.53 -2.72 -1.82
N GLY A 80 3.50 -3.62 -1.79
CA GLY A 80 4.05 -4.11 -0.54
C GLY A 80 3.30 -5.30 0.05
N GLU A 81 2.41 -5.93 -0.73
CA GLU A 81 1.62 -7.07 -0.25
C GLU A 81 2.51 -8.20 0.29
N LEU A 82 3.54 -8.59 -0.47
CA LEU A 82 4.45 -9.65 -0.03
C LEU A 82 5.23 -9.22 1.21
N ALA A 83 5.65 -7.96 1.27
CA ALA A 83 6.41 -7.46 2.41
C ALA A 83 5.58 -7.46 3.69
N VAL A 84 4.29 -7.15 3.61
CA VAL A 84 3.44 -7.14 4.79
C VAL A 84 3.11 -8.55 5.28
N ILE A 85 3.06 -9.53 4.39
CA ILE A 85 2.75 -10.92 4.73
C ILE A 85 4.02 -11.66 5.17
N SER A 86 5.07 -11.62 4.37
CA SER A 86 6.26 -12.47 4.56
C SER A 86 7.50 -11.73 5.06
N GLY A 87 7.47 -10.39 5.08
CA GLY A 87 8.62 -9.59 5.51
C GLY A 87 9.79 -9.63 4.52
N THR A 88 9.53 -9.97 3.26
CA THR A 88 10.58 -10.03 2.25
C THR A 88 11.05 -8.62 1.85
N PRO A 89 12.29 -8.48 1.35
CA PRO A 89 12.77 -7.20 0.83
C PRO A 89 11.91 -6.71 -0.33
N ARG A 90 11.92 -5.41 -0.55
CA ARG A 90 11.21 -4.78 -1.68
C ARG A 90 11.79 -5.27 -3.00
N THR A 91 10.92 -5.61 -3.93
CA THR A 91 11.32 -6.10 -5.25
C THR A 91 11.55 -4.98 -6.25
N ALA A 92 11.11 -3.77 -5.94
CA ALA A 92 11.17 -2.65 -6.86
C ALA A 92 11.33 -1.32 -6.12
N THR A 93 11.81 -0.32 -6.86
CA THR A 93 11.81 1.08 -6.41
C THR A 93 10.55 1.75 -6.99
N VAL A 94 9.76 2.37 -6.11
CA VAL A 94 8.53 3.06 -6.52
C VAL A 94 8.68 4.54 -6.19
N THR A 95 8.51 5.37 -7.21
CA THR A 95 8.70 6.83 -7.11
C THR A 95 7.44 7.54 -7.58
N ALA A 96 7.00 8.53 -6.81
CA ALA A 96 5.84 9.35 -7.15
C ALA A 96 6.10 10.14 -8.43
N THR A 97 5.20 10.04 -9.41
CA THR A 97 5.27 10.80 -10.66
C THR A 97 4.32 11.98 -10.66
N SER A 98 3.57 12.15 -9.59
CA SER A 98 2.72 13.31 -9.32
C SER A 98 2.59 13.44 -7.81
N PRO A 99 2.00 14.52 -7.30
CA PRO A 99 1.60 14.54 -5.88
C PRO A 99 0.63 13.39 -5.63
N MET A 100 0.75 12.74 -4.47
CA MET A 100 -0.04 11.55 -4.17
C MET A 100 -0.64 11.63 -2.77
N ILE A 101 -1.73 10.89 -2.58
CA ILE A 101 -2.24 10.55 -1.27
C ILE A 101 -2.24 9.03 -1.20
N ILE A 102 -1.62 8.48 -0.15
CA ILE A 102 -1.55 7.05 0.06
C ILE A 102 -2.06 6.70 1.45
N GLU A 103 -2.49 5.45 1.62
CA GLU A 103 -2.85 4.88 2.91
C GLU A 103 -1.83 3.82 3.24
N ILE A 104 -1.28 3.85 4.45
CA ILE A 104 -0.23 2.90 4.87
C ILE A 104 -0.72 2.05 6.02
N LEU A 105 -0.43 0.75 5.92
CA LEU A 105 -0.62 -0.22 7.01
C LEU A 105 0.71 -0.93 7.21
N ASN A 106 1.27 -0.88 8.41
CA ASN A 106 2.52 -1.59 8.63
C ASN A 106 2.28 -3.07 8.95
N ARG A 107 3.32 -3.88 8.76
CA ARG A 107 3.24 -5.33 8.93
C ARG A 107 2.81 -5.73 10.33
N ARG A 108 3.34 -5.07 11.35
CA ARG A 108 3.01 -5.37 12.74
C ARG A 108 1.51 -5.20 13.01
N GLU A 109 0.95 -4.10 12.52
CA GLU A 109 -0.47 -3.82 12.69
C GLU A 109 -1.32 -4.85 11.96
N PHE A 110 -0.93 -5.18 10.73
CA PHE A 110 -1.66 -6.16 9.94
C PHE A 110 -1.62 -7.55 10.58
N MET A 111 -0.44 -7.99 11.01
CA MET A 111 -0.29 -9.31 11.61
C MET A 111 -1.05 -9.43 12.94
N ALA A 112 -1.14 -8.35 13.71
CA ALA A 112 -1.88 -8.33 14.96
C ALA A 112 -3.38 -8.58 14.75
N LEU A 113 -3.93 -8.18 13.61
CA LEU A 113 -5.32 -8.42 13.29
C LEU A 113 -5.62 -9.88 12.97
N LEU A 114 -4.62 -10.62 12.49
CA LEU A 114 -4.78 -12.01 12.10
C LEU A 114 -4.63 -12.98 13.27
N ASP A 115 -4.10 -12.52 14.39
CA ASP A 115 -3.98 -13.30 15.60
C ASP A 115 -5.29 -13.21 16.42
#